data_f0a4176173d7c92276be4caa5beaf2ae
#
_entry.id   f0a4176173d7c92276be4caa5beaf2ae
#
_cell.length_a   1.000
_cell.length_b   1.000
_cell.length_c   1.000
_cell.angle_alpha   90.00
_cell.angle_beta   90.00
_cell.angle_gamma   90.00
#
_symmetry.space_group_name_H-M   'P 1'
#
loop_
_entity.id
_entity.type
_entity.pdbx_description
1 polymer ?
#
loop_
_entity_poly.entity_id
_entity_poly.type
_entity_poly.pdbx_seq_one_letter_code
_entity_poly.pdbx_strand_id
1 'polypeptide(L)'
;WCIKKFDEKIEGKVKDGFEMLINNFSIGIIGMLLAIFGYMFVGDIVIWLTKTLSKLTVVLIDHHLLPLVALVVEPAKVMFLNNAINHGIFSPIGIEQASEIGKSVMFLFETNPGPGLGVLLACWAFGKGSTKQSAPGAIIIQSLGGIHEIYFPYILARPGLLLGAIAGSAAALGFYQLTDAGLVAPASPGNFITLPVMAPKGETLIILGGILIAAAVSFLVCIPFIKKKKKAPDADLQVDESRLGFI
;
A
#
# COMPACT_ATOMS: atom_id res chain seq x y z
N TRP A 1 2.34 -9.72 21.06
CA TRP A 1 2.39 -10.97 21.82
C TRP A 1 3.49 -10.92 22.91
N CYS A 2 4.74 -10.58 22.58
CA CYS A 2 5.85 -10.49 23.54
C CYS A 2 5.54 -9.50 24.69
N ILE A 3 5.10 -8.28 24.35
CA ILE A 3 4.74 -7.25 25.34
C ILE A 3 3.59 -7.73 26.21
N LYS A 4 2.51 -8.25 25.60
CA LYS A 4 1.37 -8.76 26.35
C LYS A 4 1.76 -9.86 27.35
N LYS A 5 2.61 -10.81 26.96
CA LYS A 5 3.11 -11.85 27.88
C LYS A 5 4.03 -11.30 28.98
N PHE A 6 4.77 -10.24 28.67
CA PHE A 6 5.57 -9.57 29.68
C PHE A 6 4.67 -8.86 30.69
N ASP A 7 3.67 -8.11 30.23
CA ASP A 7 2.70 -7.40 31.06
C ASP A 7 1.95 -8.37 31.99
N GLU A 8 1.43 -9.48 31.44
CA GLU A 8 0.77 -10.55 32.22
C GLU A 8 1.68 -11.12 33.32
N LYS A 9 3.00 -11.11 33.16
CA LYS A 9 3.97 -11.68 34.10
C LYS A 9 4.37 -10.72 35.21
N ILE A 10 4.26 -9.41 34.97
CA ILE A 10 4.59 -8.36 35.93
C ILE A 10 3.35 -7.77 36.63
N GLU A 11 2.14 -8.04 36.09
CA GLU A 11 0.89 -7.61 36.67
C GLU A 11 0.80 -8.00 38.16
N GLY A 12 0.48 -7.02 38.99
CA GLY A 12 0.42 -7.19 40.46
C GLY A 12 1.77 -7.28 41.20
N LYS A 13 2.93 -7.20 40.49
CA LYS A 13 4.27 -7.19 41.10
C LYS A 13 4.91 -5.81 41.11
N VAL A 14 4.35 -4.86 40.42
CA VAL A 14 4.83 -3.49 40.30
C VAL A 14 4.20 -2.67 41.42
N LYS A 15 5.04 -1.87 42.14
CA LYS A 15 4.53 -0.94 43.12
C LYS A 15 3.76 0.20 42.49
N ASP A 16 2.70 0.64 43.15
CA ASP A 16 1.88 1.76 42.71
C ASP A 16 2.74 2.99 42.34
N GLY A 17 2.48 3.58 41.20
CA GLY A 17 3.21 4.74 40.67
C GLY A 17 4.41 4.41 39.74
N PHE A 18 4.87 3.16 39.68
CA PHE A 18 5.96 2.74 38.79
C PHE A 18 5.44 2.08 37.50
N GLU A 19 4.14 1.83 37.39
CA GLU A 19 3.55 1.11 36.26
C GLU A 19 3.84 1.79 34.91
N MET A 20 3.67 3.10 34.81
CA MET A 20 3.95 3.85 33.59
C MET A 20 5.43 3.80 33.20
N LEU A 21 6.34 3.89 34.20
CA LEU A 21 7.78 3.81 33.96
C LEU A 21 8.15 2.42 33.40
N ILE A 22 7.67 1.35 34.04
CA ILE A 22 7.98 -0.02 33.63
C ILE A 22 7.38 -0.30 32.25
N ASN A 23 6.15 0.14 31.96
CA ASN A 23 5.52 -0.02 30.66
C ASN A 23 6.32 0.66 29.55
N ASN A 24 6.72 1.91 29.74
CA ASN A 24 7.50 2.64 28.75
C ASN A 24 8.88 2.01 28.50
N PHE A 25 9.58 1.62 29.55
CA PHE A 25 10.88 0.98 29.41
C PHE A 25 10.77 -0.43 28.81
N SER A 26 9.78 -1.23 29.19
CA SER A 26 9.58 -2.57 28.65
C SER A 26 9.25 -2.52 27.16
N ILE A 27 8.37 -1.61 26.74
CA ILE A 27 8.04 -1.41 25.31
C ILE A 27 9.29 -1.03 24.54
N GLY A 28 10.09 -0.07 25.04
CA GLY A 28 11.32 0.37 24.39
C GLY A 28 12.36 -0.74 24.27
N ILE A 29 12.63 -1.46 25.36
CA ILE A 29 13.64 -2.52 25.39
C ILE A 29 13.21 -3.72 24.55
N ILE A 30 11.98 -4.21 24.72
CA ILE A 30 11.45 -5.34 23.94
C ILE A 30 11.36 -4.96 22.45
N GLY A 31 10.92 -3.74 22.15
CA GLY A 31 10.86 -3.22 20.77
C GLY A 31 12.25 -3.17 20.14
N MET A 32 13.25 -2.67 20.84
CA MET A 32 14.64 -2.64 20.38
C MET A 32 15.19 -4.05 20.12
N LEU A 33 15.01 -4.98 21.05
CA LEU A 33 15.48 -6.36 20.90
C LEU A 33 14.80 -7.06 19.71
N LEU A 34 13.49 -6.87 19.54
CA LEU A 34 12.75 -7.41 18.39
C LEU A 34 13.19 -6.77 17.08
N ALA A 35 13.51 -5.48 17.05
CA ALA A 35 14.03 -4.80 15.87
C ALA A 35 15.43 -5.33 15.48
N ILE A 36 16.33 -5.52 16.44
CA ILE A 36 17.65 -6.11 16.21
C ILE A 36 17.50 -7.56 15.69
N PHE A 37 16.65 -8.36 16.34
CA PHE A 37 16.36 -9.72 15.88
C PHE A 37 15.79 -9.72 14.45
N GLY A 38 14.79 -8.88 14.19
CA GLY A 38 14.21 -8.73 12.86
C GLY A 38 15.26 -8.36 11.82
N TYR A 39 16.11 -7.38 12.13
CA TYR A 39 17.20 -6.97 11.24
C TYR A 39 18.17 -8.12 10.93
N MET A 40 18.59 -8.88 11.94
CA MET A 40 19.57 -9.96 11.77
C MET A 40 19.01 -11.18 11.02
N PHE A 41 17.74 -11.52 11.21
CA PHE A 41 17.16 -12.76 10.68
C PHE A 41 16.21 -12.56 9.51
N VAL A 42 15.54 -11.40 9.43
CA VAL A 42 14.56 -11.11 8.37
C VAL A 42 15.17 -10.21 7.29
N GLY A 43 16.18 -9.41 7.64
CA GLY A 43 16.80 -8.45 6.73
C GLY A 43 17.28 -9.07 5.43
N ASP A 44 18.03 -10.18 5.49
CA ASP A 44 18.56 -10.86 4.31
C ASP A 44 17.46 -11.42 3.40
N ILE A 45 16.36 -11.92 4.00
CA ILE A 45 15.20 -12.43 3.26
C ILE A 45 14.52 -11.28 2.52
N VAL A 46 14.33 -10.15 3.16
CA VAL A 46 13.73 -8.95 2.55
C VAL A 46 14.61 -8.40 1.44
N ILE A 47 15.93 -8.33 1.66
CA ILE A 47 16.90 -7.90 0.64
C ILE A 47 16.87 -8.84 -0.58
N TRP A 48 16.88 -10.14 -0.35
CA TRP A 48 16.81 -11.12 -1.43
C TRP A 48 15.50 -11.00 -2.23
N LEU A 49 14.38 -10.89 -1.52
CA LEU A 49 13.05 -10.72 -2.14
C LEU A 49 13.00 -9.43 -2.97
N THR A 50 13.43 -8.30 -2.40
CA THR A 50 13.47 -7.00 -3.09
C THR A 50 14.35 -7.07 -4.34
N LYS A 51 15.55 -7.65 -4.26
CA LYS A 51 16.44 -7.83 -5.42
C LYS A 51 15.81 -8.70 -6.50
N THR A 52 15.09 -9.74 -6.12
CA THR A 52 14.42 -10.64 -7.08
C THR A 52 13.27 -9.92 -7.79
N LEU A 53 12.43 -9.21 -7.03
CA LEU A 53 11.34 -8.40 -7.57
C LEU A 53 11.88 -7.28 -8.49
N SER A 54 12.99 -6.66 -8.11
CA SER A 54 13.71 -5.67 -8.93
C SER A 54 14.08 -6.21 -10.31
N LYS A 55 14.79 -7.34 -10.32
CA LYS A 55 15.22 -7.98 -11.57
C LYS A 55 14.04 -8.33 -12.47
N LEU A 56 12.98 -8.91 -11.89
CA LEU A 56 11.77 -9.25 -12.64
C LEU A 56 11.11 -8.00 -13.23
N THR A 57 11.01 -6.94 -12.46
CA THR A 57 10.43 -5.67 -12.90
C THR A 57 11.21 -5.06 -14.06
N VAL A 58 12.56 -4.99 -13.95
CA VAL A 58 13.41 -4.47 -15.03
C VAL A 58 13.23 -5.28 -16.33
N VAL A 59 13.22 -6.61 -16.25
CA VAL A 59 12.97 -7.46 -17.41
C VAL A 59 11.62 -7.16 -18.07
N LEU A 60 10.55 -6.96 -17.28
CA LEU A 60 9.23 -6.62 -17.82
C LEU A 60 9.22 -5.24 -18.49
N ILE A 61 9.95 -4.28 -17.95
CA ILE A 61 10.10 -2.94 -18.52
C ILE A 61 10.85 -3.00 -19.85
N ASP A 62 11.99 -3.70 -19.90
CA ASP A 62 12.83 -3.83 -21.09
C ASP A 62 12.08 -4.49 -22.26
N HIS A 63 11.16 -5.38 -21.94
CA HIS A 63 10.29 -6.02 -22.94
C HIS A 63 8.99 -5.28 -23.24
N HIS A 64 8.83 -4.04 -22.77
CA HIS A 64 7.61 -3.23 -22.93
C HIS A 64 6.33 -3.89 -22.41
N LEU A 65 6.44 -4.69 -21.35
CA LEU A 65 5.34 -5.40 -20.70
C LEU A 65 4.87 -4.67 -19.42
N LEU A 66 4.71 -3.35 -19.49
CA LEU A 66 4.35 -2.51 -18.33
C LEU A 66 3.09 -2.99 -17.58
N PRO A 67 2.01 -3.44 -18.24
CA PRO A 67 0.84 -3.95 -17.51
C PRO A 67 1.15 -5.13 -16.59
N LEU A 68 2.13 -5.98 -16.95
CA LEU A 68 2.52 -7.15 -16.15
C LEU A 68 3.33 -6.76 -14.90
N VAL A 69 3.90 -5.56 -14.87
CA VAL A 69 4.57 -5.04 -13.66
C VAL A 69 3.61 -4.97 -12.47
N ALA A 70 2.30 -4.76 -12.73
CA ALA A 70 1.28 -4.79 -11.69
C ALA A 70 1.22 -6.10 -10.88
N LEU A 71 1.56 -7.24 -11.51
CA LEU A 71 1.63 -8.56 -10.85
C LEU A 71 2.74 -8.63 -9.78
N VAL A 72 3.74 -7.78 -9.91
CA VAL A 72 4.88 -7.68 -8.99
C VAL A 72 4.63 -6.58 -7.96
N VAL A 73 4.23 -5.40 -8.43
CA VAL A 73 4.13 -4.19 -7.60
C VAL A 73 2.98 -4.26 -6.61
N GLU A 74 1.78 -4.68 -7.02
CA GLU A 74 0.63 -4.67 -6.13
C GLU A 74 0.74 -5.68 -4.96
N PRO A 75 1.19 -6.94 -5.16
CA PRO A 75 1.52 -7.81 -4.04
C PRO A 75 2.62 -7.26 -3.13
N ALA A 76 3.68 -6.69 -3.72
CA ALA A 76 4.79 -6.13 -2.96
C ALA A 76 4.36 -4.93 -2.10
N LYS A 77 3.45 -4.07 -2.58
CA LYS A 77 2.85 -2.98 -1.79
C LYS A 77 2.15 -3.54 -0.55
N VAL A 78 1.30 -4.53 -0.71
CA VAL A 78 0.56 -5.16 0.41
C VAL A 78 1.48 -5.88 1.40
N MET A 79 2.67 -6.28 0.95
CA MET A 79 3.73 -6.83 1.80
C MET A 79 4.64 -5.74 2.42
N PHE A 80 4.25 -4.47 2.34
CA PHE A 80 5.01 -3.30 2.84
C PHE A 80 6.39 -3.11 2.19
N LEU A 81 6.59 -3.63 0.99
CA LEU A 81 7.81 -3.47 0.20
C LEU A 81 7.74 -2.28 -0.80
N ASN A 82 6.62 -1.54 -0.82
CA ASN A 82 6.38 -0.41 -1.71
C ASN A 82 7.54 0.60 -1.69
N ASN A 83 7.94 1.07 -0.53
CA ASN A 83 9.03 2.03 -0.40
C ASN A 83 10.39 1.47 -0.87
N ALA A 84 10.68 0.19 -0.57
CA ALA A 84 11.91 -0.45 -1.01
C ALA A 84 12.00 -0.55 -2.54
N ILE A 85 10.89 -0.87 -3.20
CA ILE A 85 10.81 -0.96 -4.66
C ILE A 85 10.80 0.44 -5.28
N ASN A 86 10.01 1.36 -4.73
CA ASN A 86 9.90 2.72 -5.27
C ASN A 86 11.23 3.46 -5.21
N HIS A 87 11.85 3.53 -4.03
CA HIS A 87 13.11 4.25 -3.85
C HIS A 87 14.34 3.48 -4.37
N GLY A 88 14.28 2.15 -4.35
CA GLY A 88 15.40 1.32 -4.81
C GLY A 88 15.42 1.03 -6.31
N ILE A 89 14.29 1.18 -7.01
CA ILE A 89 14.16 0.82 -8.42
C ILE A 89 13.53 1.96 -9.24
N PHE A 90 12.24 2.27 -8.96
CA PHE A 90 11.48 3.15 -9.85
C PHE A 90 11.97 4.58 -9.84
N SER A 91 12.29 5.14 -8.67
CA SER A 91 12.74 6.52 -8.58
C SER A 91 14.11 6.73 -9.25
N PRO A 92 15.16 5.90 -9.03
CA PRO A 92 16.42 6.03 -9.75
C PRO A 92 16.26 5.94 -11.26
N ILE A 93 15.61 4.90 -11.78
CA ILE A 93 15.38 4.71 -13.22
C ILE A 93 14.53 5.84 -13.79
N GLY A 94 13.48 6.24 -13.06
CA GLY A 94 12.60 7.34 -13.47
C GLY A 94 13.31 8.67 -13.55
N ILE A 95 14.22 8.97 -12.62
CA ILE A 95 15.04 10.20 -12.64
C ILE A 95 15.97 10.20 -13.85
N GLU A 96 16.64 9.08 -14.13
CA GLU A 96 17.49 8.94 -15.32
C GLU A 96 16.68 9.19 -16.60
N GLN A 97 15.57 8.48 -16.79
CA GLN A 97 14.69 8.67 -17.95
C GLN A 97 14.14 10.11 -18.06
N ALA A 98 13.70 10.70 -16.95
CA ALA A 98 13.19 12.06 -16.96
C ALA A 98 14.26 13.11 -17.30
N SER A 99 15.53 12.85 -16.97
CA SER A 99 16.66 13.70 -17.36
C SER A 99 16.95 13.65 -18.86
N GLU A 100 16.68 12.52 -19.52
CA GLU A 100 16.92 12.30 -20.93
C GLU A 100 15.76 12.77 -21.82
N ILE A 101 14.52 12.36 -21.47
CA ILE A 101 13.32 12.56 -22.30
C ILE A 101 12.27 13.47 -21.66
N GLY A 102 12.54 14.03 -20.47
CA GLY A 102 11.69 15.01 -19.79
C GLY A 102 10.56 14.41 -18.95
N LYS A 103 10.33 13.09 -18.98
CA LYS A 103 9.30 12.40 -18.20
C LYS A 103 9.62 10.92 -18.01
N SER A 104 8.95 10.27 -17.03
CA SER A 104 9.06 8.82 -16.87
C SER A 104 7.75 8.22 -16.35
N VAL A 105 7.36 7.08 -16.92
CA VAL A 105 6.24 6.25 -16.45
C VAL A 105 6.58 5.54 -15.13
N MET A 106 7.87 5.39 -14.79
CA MET A 106 8.33 4.76 -13.55
C MET A 106 7.72 5.41 -12.31
N PHE A 107 7.53 6.72 -12.34
CA PHE A 107 6.92 7.48 -11.25
C PHE A 107 5.42 7.18 -11.04
N LEU A 108 4.77 6.47 -11.96
CA LEU A 108 3.34 6.10 -11.88
C LEU A 108 3.09 4.68 -11.36
N PHE A 109 4.12 3.85 -11.23
CA PHE A 109 3.95 2.44 -10.86
C PHE A 109 3.43 2.27 -9.44
N GLU A 110 4.01 3.00 -8.51
CA GLU A 110 3.66 2.89 -7.10
C GLU A 110 2.72 4.01 -6.65
N THR A 111 2.89 5.21 -7.20
CA THR A 111 2.22 6.42 -6.73
C THR A 111 0.77 6.56 -7.21
N ASN A 112 0.30 5.74 -8.15
CA ASN A 112 -1.07 5.79 -8.65
C ASN A 112 -2.08 5.39 -7.54
N PRO A 113 -2.94 6.31 -7.06
CA PRO A 113 -3.91 6.01 -6.01
C PRO A 113 -5.11 5.18 -6.49
N GLY A 114 -5.30 5.07 -7.82
CA GLY A 114 -6.48 4.46 -8.42
C GLY A 114 -6.77 3.03 -8.00
N PRO A 115 -5.80 2.10 -8.01
CA PRO A 115 -6.05 0.71 -7.63
C PRO A 115 -6.59 0.58 -6.20
N GLY A 116 -5.96 1.23 -5.22
CA GLY A 116 -6.43 1.26 -3.83
C GLY A 116 -7.79 1.94 -3.67
N LEU A 117 -8.01 3.04 -4.38
CA LEU A 117 -9.30 3.73 -4.41
C LEU A 117 -10.41 2.81 -4.89
N GLY A 118 -10.19 2.04 -5.97
CA GLY A 118 -11.17 1.08 -6.49
C GLY A 118 -11.52 -0.02 -5.47
N VAL A 119 -10.52 -0.56 -4.78
CA VAL A 119 -10.73 -1.51 -3.67
C VAL A 119 -11.60 -0.90 -2.57
N LEU A 120 -11.27 0.31 -2.11
CA LEU A 120 -11.99 0.99 -1.04
C LEU A 120 -13.42 1.37 -1.42
N LEU A 121 -13.63 1.86 -2.65
CA LEU A 121 -14.97 2.16 -3.18
C LEU A 121 -15.84 0.89 -3.25
N ALA A 122 -15.28 -0.24 -3.67
CA ALA A 122 -16.00 -1.50 -3.69
C ALA A 122 -16.35 -1.98 -2.26
N CYS A 123 -15.44 -1.82 -1.31
CA CYS A 123 -15.69 -2.11 0.10
C CYS A 123 -16.77 -1.19 0.69
N TRP A 124 -16.77 0.08 0.35
CA TRP A 124 -17.81 1.02 0.77
C TRP A 124 -19.18 0.68 0.19
N ALA A 125 -19.25 0.41 -1.11
CA ALA A 125 -20.53 0.14 -1.79
C ALA A 125 -21.14 -1.20 -1.39
N PHE A 126 -20.34 -2.26 -1.33
CA PHE A 126 -20.80 -3.65 -1.19
C PHE A 126 -20.32 -4.35 0.09
N GLY A 127 -19.47 -3.71 0.88
CA GLY A 127 -18.99 -4.23 2.16
C GLY A 127 -20.07 -4.24 3.24
N LYS A 128 -19.77 -4.88 4.36
CA LYS A 128 -20.65 -4.97 5.55
C LYS A 128 -19.82 -4.67 6.81
N GLY A 129 -20.53 -4.34 7.91
CA GLY A 129 -19.93 -4.12 9.22
C GLY A 129 -18.83 -3.05 9.21
N SER A 130 -17.77 -3.29 9.96
CA SER A 130 -16.62 -2.37 10.11
C SER A 130 -15.93 -2.03 8.79
N THR A 131 -15.81 -2.99 7.88
CA THR A 131 -15.22 -2.76 6.53
C THR A 131 -15.96 -1.67 5.77
N LYS A 132 -17.30 -1.64 5.81
CA LYS A 132 -18.09 -0.60 5.15
C LYS A 132 -18.00 0.74 5.88
N GLN A 133 -17.98 0.72 7.20
CA GLN A 133 -17.98 1.94 8.03
C GLN A 133 -16.65 2.69 7.95
N SER A 134 -15.53 1.97 7.91
CA SER A 134 -14.19 2.56 7.84
C SER A 134 -13.80 3.04 6.43
N ALA A 135 -14.41 2.49 5.37
CA ALA A 135 -14.02 2.76 3.99
C ALA A 135 -14.08 4.25 3.58
N PRO A 136 -15.09 5.07 3.96
CA PRO A 136 -15.12 6.50 3.60
C PRO A 136 -13.90 7.28 4.08
N GLY A 137 -13.49 7.08 5.34
CA GLY A 137 -12.27 7.70 5.87
C GLY A 137 -11.01 7.24 5.14
N ALA A 138 -10.93 5.94 4.85
CA ALA A 138 -9.82 5.37 4.09
C ALA A 138 -9.76 5.92 2.65
N ILE A 139 -10.90 6.16 1.99
CA ILE A 139 -10.97 6.78 0.66
C ILE A 139 -10.34 8.18 0.68
N ILE A 140 -10.65 9.00 1.67
CA ILE A 140 -10.08 10.35 1.81
C ILE A 140 -8.56 10.27 2.01
N ILE A 141 -8.11 9.40 2.91
CA ILE A 141 -6.68 9.20 3.20
C ILE A 141 -5.93 8.71 1.95
N GLN A 142 -6.51 7.76 1.20
CA GLN A 142 -5.95 7.25 -0.04
C GLN A 142 -5.88 8.32 -1.13
N SER A 143 -7.00 9.03 -1.36
CA SER A 143 -7.17 9.89 -2.54
C SER A 143 -6.51 11.26 -2.38
N LEU A 144 -6.63 11.86 -1.21
CA LEU A 144 -6.12 13.19 -0.90
C LEU A 144 -4.84 13.13 -0.06
N GLY A 145 -4.77 12.22 0.92
CA GLY A 145 -3.57 12.04 1.72
C GLY A 145 -2.43 11.36 0.96
N GLY A 146 -2.74 10.50 -0.01
CA GLY A 146 -1.75 9.73 -0.77
C GLY A 146 -1.06 8.65 0.07
N ILE A 147 -1.71 8.19 1.14
CA ILE A 147 -1.20 7.12 2.02
C ILE A 147 -1.80 5.81 1.54
N HIS A 148 -1.03 5.06 0.74
CA HIS A 148 -1.52 3.86 0.08
C HIS A 148 -1.68 2.67 1.05
N GLU A 149 -0.92 2.63 2.11
CA GLU A 149 -1.00 1.59 3.13
C GLU A 149 -2.39 1.46 3.76
N ILE A 150 -3.24 2.48 3.64
CA ILE A 150 -4.60 2.48 4.20
C ILE A 150 -5.51 1.41 3.61
N TYR A 151 -5.28 0.96 2.36
CA TYR A 151 -6.10 -0.11 1.78
C TYR A 151 -5.54 -1.52 2.01
N PHE A 152 -4.29 -1.67 2.48
CA PHE A 152 -3.67 -2.98 2.70
C PHE A 152 -4.43 -3.86 3.69
N PRO A 153 -4.94 -3.37 4.83
CA PRO A 153 -5.75 -4.17 5.74
C PRO A 153 -7.01 -4.78 5.09
N TYR A 154 -7.62 -4.08 4.14
CA TYR A 154 -8.79 -4.58 3.42
C TYR A 154 -8.43 -5.77 2.52
N ILE A 155 -7.26 -5.73 1.87
CA ILE A 155 -6.75 -6.85 1.07
C ILE A 155 -6.33 -7.99 1.98
N LEU A 156 -5.62 -7.74 3.08
CA LEU A 156 -5.20 -8.79 4.03
C LEU A 156 -6.40 -9.50 4.64
N ALA A 157 -7.48 -8.77 4.95
CA ALA A 157 -8.72 -9.37 5.42
C ALA A 157 -9.45 -10.20 4.34
N ARG A 158 -9.29 -9.84 3.06
CA ARG A 158 -9.89 -10.52 1.89
C ARG A 158 -8.90 -10.59 0.72
N PRO A 159 -7.98 -11.57 0.69
CA PRO A 159 -6.91 -11.64 -0.30
C PRO A 159 -7.35 -11.59 -1.78
N GLY A 160 -8.59 -12.01 -2.08
CA GLY A 160 -9.15 -11.90 -3.43
C GLY A 160 -9.26 -10.46 -3.96
N LEU A 161 -9.27 -9.46 -3.07
CA LEU A 161 -9.28 -8.04 -3.48
C LEU A 161 -7.96 -7.61 -4.12
N LEU A 162 -6.86 -8.33 -3.86
CA LEU A 162 -5.59 -8.10 -4.51
C LEU A 162 -5.69 -8.21 -6.04
N LEU A 163 -6.52 -9.13 -6.54
CA LEU A 163 -6.76 -9.26 -7.99
C LEU A 163 -7.40 -8.01 -8.58
N GLY A 164 -8.23 -7.31 -7.80
CA GLY A 164 -8.77 -6.01 -8.20
C GLY A 164 -7.69 -4.95 -8.31
N ALA A 165 -6.82 -4.84 -7.30
CA ALA A 165 -5.70 -3.89 -7.34
C ALA A 165 -4.75 -4.19 -8.52
N ILE A 166 -4.38 -5.45 -8.73
CA ILE A 166 -3.55 -5.87 -9.87
C ILE A 166 -4.21 -5.51 -11.21
N ALA A 167 -5.49 -5.85 -11.40
CA ALA A 167 -6.20 -5.57 -12.64
C ALA A 167 -6.31 -4.06 -12.91
N GLY A 168 -6.63 -3.27 -11.87
CA GLY A 168 -6.68 -1.81 -11.97
C GLY A 168 -5.34 -1.18 -12.32
N SER A 169 -4.28 -1.60 -11.63
CA SER A 169 -2.91 -1.15 -11.90
C SER A 169 -2.48 -1.53 -13.33
N ALA A 170 -2.70 -2.79 -13.75
CA ALA A 170 -2.38 -3.26 -15.10
C ALA A 170 -3.11 -2.46 -16.19
N ALA A 171 -4.39 -2.17 -15.99
CA ALA A 171 -5.17 -1.37 -16.94
C ALA A 171 -4.64 0.07 -17.06
N ALA A 172 -4.27 0.70 -15.94
CA ALA A 172 -3.68 2.03 -15.96
C ALA A 172 -2.29 2.03 -16.61
N LEU A 173 -1.44 1.06 -16.29
CA LEU A 173 -0.10 0.95 -16.89
C LEU A 173 -0.18 0.69 -18.39
N GLY A 174 -1.15 -0.13 -18.84
CA GLY A 174 -1.42 -0.30 -20.26
C GLY A 174 -1.88 1.00 -20.94
N PHE A 175 -2.76 1.74 -20.30
CA PHE A 175 -3.20 3.05 -20.80
C PHE A 175 -2.03 4.05 -20.86
N TYR A 176 -1.20 4.14 -19.82
CA TYR A 176 -0.03 5.01 -19.80
C TYR A 176 1.01 4.61 -20.85
N GLN A 177 1.19 3.32 -21.09
CA GLN A 177 2.06 2.82 -22.16
C GLN A 177 1.56 3.22 -23.54
N LEU A 178 0.25 3.09 -23.80
CA LEU A 178 -0.36 3.46 -25.08
C LEU A 178 -0.37 4.96 -25.37
N THR A 179 -0.41 5.77 -24.32
CA THR A 179 -0.42 7.24 -24.41
C THR A 179 0.95 7.87 -24.21
N ASP A 180 1.99 7.05 -24.04
CA ASP A 180 3.34 7.51 -23.69
C ASP A 180 3.34 8.47 -22.51
N ALA A 181 2.52 8.19 -21.49
CA ALA A 181 2.36 9.06 -20.34
C ALA A 181 3.46 8.85 -19.31
N GLY A 182 3.83 9.92 -18.63
CA GLY A 182 4.81 9.91 -17.55
C GLY A 182 4.70 11.14 -16.68
N LEU A 183 5.46 11.18 -15.58
CA LEU A 183 5.60 12.37 -14.74
C LEU A 183 6.98 12.98 -14.93
N VAL A 184 7.12 14.29 -14.68
CA VAL A 184 8.41 15.00 -14.79
C VAL A 184 9.30 14.73 -13.57
N ALA A 185 8.72 14.32 -12.44
CA ALA A 185 9.43 14.04 -11.20
C ALA A 185 8.61 13.06 -10.33
N PRO A 186 9.23 12.41 -9.31
CA PRO A 186 8.53 11.57 -8.37
C PRO A 186 7.43 12.33 -7.63
N ALA A 187 6.19 11.82 -7.68
CA ALA A 187 5.07 12.39 -6.91
C ALA A 187 5.06 11.78 -5.51
N SER A 188 5.28 12.62 -4.48
CA SER A 188 5.18 12.20 -3.08
C SER A 188 4.47 13.32 -2.28
N PRO A 189 3.33 13.03 -1.69
CA PRO A 189 2.55 11.77 -1.74
C PRO A 189 1.88 11.52 -3.10
N GLY A 190 1.62 10.24 -3.44
CA GLY A 190 0.92 9.83 -4.66
C GLY A 190 -0.61 10.02 -4.54
N ASN A 191 -1.13 11.18 -4.92
CA ASN A 191 -2.55 11.51 -4.77
C ASN A 191 -3.12 12.26 -5.98
N PHE A 192 -4.43 12.56 -5.94
CA PHE A 192 -5.15 13.27 -7.01
C PHE A 192 -4.71 14.73 -7.23
N ILE A 193 -3.86 15.28 -6.36
CA ILE A 193 -3.33 16.65 -6.48
C ILE A 193 -1.91 16.60 -7.04
N THR A 194 -1.03 15.82 -6.40
CA THR A 194 0.39 15.82 -6.76
C THR A 194 0.68 15.16 -8.10
N LEU A 195 -0.03 14.08 -8.47
CA LEU A 195 0.18 13.45 -9.76
C LEU A 195 -0.12 14.39 -10.94
N PRO A 196 -1.30 15.05 -11.00
CA PRO A 196 -1.58 16.04 -12.04
C PRO A 196 -0.62 17.23 -12.07
N VAL A 197 -0.13 17.67 -10.92
CA VAL A 197 0.85 18.78 -10.83
C VAL A 197 2.21 18.35 -11.41
N MET A 198 2.59 17.07 -11.25
CA MET A 198 3.84 16.50 -11.79
C MET A 198 3.69 16.02 -13.24
N ALA A 199 2.51 16.17 -13.86
CA ALA A 199 2.32 15.84 -15.25
C ALA A 199 3.00 16.86 -16.16
N PRO A 200 3.58 16.44 -17.32
CA PRO A 200 4.02 17.36 -18.35
C PRO A 200 2.87 18.25 -18.84
N LYS A 201 3.20 19.42 -19.37
CA LYS A 201 2.20 20.36 -19.91
C LYS A 201 1.33 19.68 -20.96
N GLY A 202 0.02 19.68 -20.75
CA GLY A 202 -0.98 19.06 -21.64
C GLY A 202 -1.31 17.60 -21.34
N GLU A 203 -0.56 16.90 -20.47
CA GLU A 203 -0.78 15.49 -20.14
C GLU A 203 -1.61 15.27 -18.84
N THR A 204 -1.98 16.33 -18.15
CA THR A 204 -2.73 16.27 -16.87
C THR A 204 -3.99 15.40 -16.97
N LEU A 205 -4.76 15.53 -18.05
CA LEU A 205 -5.98 14.73 -18.27
C LEU A 205 -5.66 13.26 -18.55
N ILE A 206 -4.54 12.95 -19.16
CA ILE A 206 -4.07 11.59 -19.40
C ILE A 206 -3.73 10.94 -18.06
N ILE A 207 -2.99 11.65 -17.21
CA ILE A 207 -2.65 11.15 -15.85
C ILE A 207 -3.91 10.87 -15.04
N LEU A 208 -4.85 11.82 -15.00
CA LEU A 208 -6.15 11.64 -14.32
C LEU A 208 -6.96 10.49 -14.94
N GLY A 209 -6.96 10.37 -16.26
CA GLY A 209 -7.61 9.26 -16.98
C GLY A 209 -7.10 7.90 -16.52
N GLY A 210 -5.79 7.72 -16.42
CA GLY A 210 -5.19 6.47 -15.92
C GLY A 210 -5.54 6.17 -14.46
N ILE A 211 -5.60 7.19 -13.59
CA ILE A 211 -6.05 7.01 -12.21
C ILE A 211 -7.51 6.53 -12.16
N LEU A 212 -8.39 7.15 -12.97
CA LEU A 212 -9.81 6.78 -13.03
C LEU A 212 -10.02 5.39 -13.63
N ILE A 213 -9.27 5.03 -14.68
CA ILE A 213 -9.28 3.68 -15.27
C ILE A 213 -8.86 2.65 -14.21
N ALA A 214 -7.76 2.90 -13.48
CA ALA A 214 -7.32 2.02 -12.41
C ALA A 214 -8.41 1.83 -11.35
N ALA A 215 -9.04 2.92 -10.90
CA ALA A 215 -10.09 2.87 -9.89
C ALA A 215 -11.33 2.12 -10.38
N ALA A 216 -11.78 2.38 -11.60
CA ALA A 216 -12.95 1.73 -12.17
C ALA A 216 -12.74 0.22 -12.38
N VAL A 217 -11.61 -0.18 -12.97
CA VAL A 217 -11.30 -1.60 -13.19
C VAL A 217 -11.12 -2.33 -11.86
N SER A 218 -10.36 -1.76 -10.92
CA SER A 218 -10.18 -2.33 -9.59
C SER A 218 -11.53 -2.49 -8.88
N PHE A 219 -12.38 -1.46 -8.90
CA PHE A 219 -13.72 -1.50 -8.31
C PHE A 219 -14.54 -2.66 -8.87
N LEU A 220 -14.64 -2.78 -10.19
CA LEU A 220 -15.44 -3.80 -10.87
C LEU A 220 -14.94 -5.22 -10.55
N VAL A 221 -13.63 -5.43 -10.59
CA VAL A 221 -13.02 -6.74 -10.30
C VAL A 221 -13.18 -7.11 -8.82
N CYS A 222 -13.22 -6.16 -7.89
CA CYS A 222 -13.43 -6.41 -6.47
C CYS A 222 -14.85 -6.87 -6.10
N ILE A 223 -15.89 -6.48 -6.88
CA ILE A 223 -17.30 -6.76 -6.56
C ILE A 223 -17.58 -8.25 -6.26
N PRO A 224 -17.20 -9.22 -7.12
CA PRO A 224 -17.49 -10.63 -6.86
C PRO A 224 -16.82 -11.15 -5.59
N PHE A 225 -15.63 -10.66 -5.25
CA PHE A 225 -14.92 -11.09 -4.05
C PHE A 225 -15.56 -10.56 -2.76
N ILE A 226 -16.20 -9.37 -2.81
CA ILE A 226 -16.91 -8.79 -1.66
C ILE A 226 -18.28 -9.44 -1.48
N LYS A 227 -19.01 -9.68 -2.59
CA LYS A 227 -20.36 -10.29 -2.55
C LYS A 227 -20.34 -11.78 -2.20
N LYS A 228 -19.25 -12.49 -2.45
CA LYS A 228 -19.11 -13.91 -2.14
C LYS A 228 -19.23 -14.11 -0.63
N LYS A 229 -20.30 -14.79 -0.15
CA LYS A 229 -20.47 -15.12 1.26
C LYS A 229 -19.27 -15.95 1.73
N LYS A 230 -18.51 -15.47 2.71
CA LYS A 230 -17.54 -16.28 3.42
C LYS A 230 -18.30 -17.38 4.20
N LYS A 231 -17.81 -18.61 4.10
CA LYS A 231 -18.19 -19.74 4.98
C LYS A 231 -17.47 -19.69 6.35
N ALA A 232 -16.85 -18.58 6.70
CA ALA A 232 -16.15 -18.37 7.98
C ALA A 232 -16.64 -17.06 8.63
N PRO A 233 -16.68 -16.98 9.96
CA PRO A 233 -17.13 -15.79 10.67
C PRO A 233 -16.29 -14.59 10.23
N ASP A 234 -16.96 -13.46 10.04
CA ASP A 234 -16.29 -12.16 9.94
C ASP A 234 -15.39 -12.08 11.17
N ALA A 235 -14.08 -12.07 10.96
CA ALA A 235 -13.20 -11.59 11.98
C ALA A 235 -13.54 -10.09 12.10
N ASP A 236 -14.46 -9.78 12.99
CA ASP A 236 -14.69 -8.42 13.43
C ASP A 236 -13.31 -7.91 13.87
N LEU A 237 -12.79 -6.96 13.14
CA LEU A 237 -11.77 -6.05 13.66
C LEU A 237 -12.53 -5.21 14.71
N GLN A 238 -12.87 -5.85 15.84
CA GLN A 238 -13.23 -5.12 17.05
C GLN A 238 -11.92 -4.45 17.48
N VAL A 239 -11.77 -3.22 17.06
CA VAL A 239 -10.93 -2.28 17.80
C VAL A 239 -11.60 -2.24 19.18
N ASP A 240 -10.97 -2.82 20.16
CA ASP A 240 -11.39 -2.77 21.54
C ASP A 240 -11.30 -1.29 21.98
N GLU A 241 -12.42 -0.57 21.80
CA GLU A 241 -12.51 0.85 22.17
C GLU A 241 -12.25 1.08 23.67
N SER A 242 -12.31 0.02 24.50
CA SER A 242 -11.99 0.11 25.92
C SER A 242 -10.51 0.42 26.18
N ARG A 243 -9.64 0.30 25.16
CA ARG A 243 -8.20 0.60 25.25
C ARG A 243 -7.81 1.99 24.73
N LEU A 244 -8.76 2.77 24.15
CA LEU A 244 -8.53 4.17 23.73
C LEU A 244 -8.83 5.19 24.84
N GLY A 245 -9.13 4.75 26.04
CA GLY A 245 -9.44 5.57 27.19
C GLY A 245 -8.24 6.13 27.95
N PHE A 246 -7.18 6.60 27.26
CA PHE A 246 -6.12 7.40 27.86
C PHE A 246 -5.69 8.53 26.92
N ILE A 247 -6.46 9.59 26.94
CA ILE A 247 -5.99 10.98 26.84
C ILE A 247 -6.55 11.73 28.02
#